data_7609ac6d3fc08ee209081cf3a7909867
#
_entry.id   7609ac6d3fc08ee209081cf3a7909867
#
_cell.length_a   1.000
_cell.length_b   1.000
_cell.length_c   1.000
_cell.angle_alpha   90.00
_cell.angle_beta   90.00
_cell.angle_gamma   90.00
#
_symmetry.space_group_name_H-M   'P 1'
#
loop_
_entity.id
_entity.type
_entity.pdbx_description
1 polymer ?
#
loop_
_entity_poly.entity_id
_entity_poly.type
_entity_poly.pdbx_seq_one_letter_code
_entity_poly.pdbx_strand_id
1 'polypeptide(L)'
;MKKILTLMLAAGMTFSAVNAASAVDVKIDGTFDFAFSGTEGINGSNSFMDEHDYRRNTGREQNQRHFDVLQRLRLGAEFTMSEQLSGYYQMQVGTFTWGGPYKGAGKAENDGSALGTRAANIVTRLAYLDWMVPRTSVHVRMGQQPVALPGFAAGSPVLDDTAAGVVISSPIGDHFDIAGMWLRAVSDPLRNSSGEYELDSADVDLFGLVGNVKFDDFTIVPWAMVGHGGKNFERVRNAGTTASGVLPFNGMERIIREGDTYWGEYSPSSSTIWFGGVSGELRLFDPFRFALDFYCSGLNNAHSSTERGGWYIAGLAEYKTPWVTPALAAWYASGDDSNPANGSEQPLSLSGNFQPGASTYFKGRYSIANTINNSSPAGTWGLSAQLNSFTFLEGLSHDLRLTYFQGTNSKNMPGFINGVYGDTVTPASYLTEKDKVIEIDFDTTYEIYKNFFTVLELSYAFQDFDKSVWRNTSDEKGEFSDAWRAALNFRYKF
;
A
#
# COMPACT_ATOMS: atom_id res chain seq x y z
N MET A 1 15.15 27.35 13.38
CA MET A 1 14.27 27.67 12.24
C MET A 1 14.83 28.71 11.32
N LYS A 2 15.18 29.95 11.77
CA LYS A 2 15.78 30.99 10.88
C LYS A 2 17.05 30.54 10.14
N LYS A 3 17.92 29.71 10.74
CA LYS A 3 19.19 29.27 10.13
C LYS A 3 19.04 28.24 9.01
N ILE A 4 17.97 27.40 9.04
CA ILE A 4 17.70 26.40 8.00
C ILE A 4 17.06 27.10 6.78
N LEU A 5 16.16 28.05 7.02
CA LEU A 5 15.58 28.87 5.95
C LEU A 5 16.65 29.73 5.26
N THR A 6 17.61 30.24 6.03
CA THR A 6 18.76 31.04 5.51
C THR A 6 19.71 30.14 4.69
N LEU A 7 19.89 28.86 5.06
CA LEU A 7 20.73 27.93 4.29
C LEU A 7 20.07 27.56 2.95
N MET A 8 18.75 27.35 2.92
CA MET A 8 18.00 27.11 1.68
C MET A 8 17.94 28.34 0.77
N LEU A 9 17.78 29.56 1.33
CA LEU A 9 17.87 30.79 0.58
C LEU A 9 19.32 31.06 0.09
N ALA A 10 20.34 30.76 0.91
CA ALA A 10 21.75 30.92 0.51
C ALA A 10 22.14 29.92 -0.59
N ALA A 11 21.66 28.66 -0.55
CA ALA A 11 21.84 27.71 -1.65
C ALA A 11 21.19 28.19 -2.95
N GLY A 12 19.97 28.75 -2.89
CA GLY A 12 19.31 29.34 -4.04
C GLY A 12 20.02 30.57 -4.62
N MET A 13 20.72 31.39 -3.78
CA MET A 13 21.45 32.57 -4.24
C MET A 13 22.86 32.30 -4.77
N THR A 14 23.50 31.18 -4.36
CA THR A 14 24.84 30.83 -4.89
C THR A 14 24.77 30.17 -6.26
N PHE A 15 23.65 29.62 -6.69
CA PHE A 15 23.44 29.10 -8.05
C PHE A 15 23.20 30.21 -9.09
N SER A 16 22.84 31.42 -8.68
CA SER A 16 22.61 32.56 -9.60
C SER A 16 23.88 33.28 -10.06
N ALA A 17 25.07 32.86 -9.62
CA ALA A 17 26.33 33.56 -9.89
C ALA A 17 27.27 32.88 -10.91
N VAL A 18 26.86 31.81 -11.55
CA VAL A 18 27.71 31.09 -12.53
C VAL A 18 27.04 31.06 -13.90
N ASN A 19 27.47 31.95 -14.75
CA ASN A 19 27.26 32.04 -16.23
C ASN A 19 25.80 32.14 -16.73
N ALA A 20 25.62 32.86 -17.82
CA ALA A 20 24.42 33.01 -18.63
C ALA A 20 23.83 31.65 -19.16
N ALA A 21 23.64 30.66 -18.29
CA ALA A 21 22.86 29.48 -18.47
C ALA A 21 21.45 29.81 -17.96
N SER A 22 20.43 29.47 -18.71
CA SER A 22 19.02 29.58 -18.39
C SER A 22 18.75 29.46 -16.89
N ALA A 23 18.15 30.48 -16.27
CA ALA A 23 17.80 30.45 -14.86
C ALA A 23 16.93 29.22 -14.60
N VAL A 24 17.38 28.37 -13.70
CA VAL A 24 16.56 27.21 -13.25
C VAL A 24 15.37 27.78 -12.50
N ASP A 25 14.15 27.52 -12.99
CA ASP A 25 12.94 27.87 -12.26
C ASP A 25 12.74 26.85 -11.12
N VAL A 26 12.47 27.39 -9.93
CA VAL A 26 12.28 26.54 -8.73
C VAL A 26 10.89 26.76 -8.16
N LYS A 27 10.07 25.73 -8.23
CA LYS A 27 8.74 25.70 -7.65
C LYS A 27 8.71 24.83 -6.40
N ILE A 28 8.18 25.38 -5.33
CA ILE A 28 8.05 24.67 -4.04
C ILE A 28 6.59 24.29 -3.84
N ASP A 29 6.36 23.05 -3.45
CA ASP A 29 5.06 22.52 -3.06
C ASP A 29 5.16 21.72 -1.74
N GLY A 30 4.02 21.47 -1.12
CA GLY A 30 4.05 20.63 0.06
C GLY A 30 2.69 20.38 0.71
N THR A 31 2.71 19.54 1.74
CA THR A 31 1.53 19.25 2.55
C THR A 31 1.87 19.18 4.02
N PHE A 32 1.01 19.78 4.85
CA PHE A 32 0.92 19.47 6.28
C PHE A 32 -0.28 18.57 6.51
N ASP A 33 -0.06 17.41 7.11
CA ASP A 33 -1.09 16.46 7.51
C ASP A 33 -1.08 16.29 9.03
N PHE A 34 -2.26 16.36 9.65
CA PHE A 34 -2.49 16.03 11.06
C PHE A 34 -3.67 15.07 11.13
N ALA A 35 -3.57 14.04 11.97
CA ALA A 35 -4.65 13.11 12.22
C ALA A 35 -4.82 12.88 13.71
N PHE A 36 -6.02 13.12 14.22
CA PHE A 36 -6.46 12.80 15.57
C PHE A 36 -7.31 11.53 15.47
N SER A 37 -6.78 10.39 15.87
CA SER A 37 -7.40 9.09 15.64
C SER A 37 -7.69 8.36 16.94
N GLY A 38 -8.96 8.04 17.17
CA GLY A 38 -9.41 7.12 18.21
C GLY A 38 -9.79 5.79 17.58
N THR A 39 -9.37 4.67 18.19
CA THR A 39 -9.68 3.31 17.74
C THR A 39 -10.03 2.41 18.92
N GLU A 40 -10.84 1.38 18.66
CA GLU A 40 -11.09 0.26 19.56
C GLU A 40 -11.19 -1.02 18.75
N GLY A 41 -10.72 -2.12 19.31
CA GLY A 41 -10.70 -3.42 18.59
C GLY A 41 -9.62 -3.53 17.49
N ILE A 42 -8.73 -2.53 17.38
CA ILE A 42 -7.64 -2.49 16.41
C ILE A 42 -6.31 -2.38 17.14
N ASN A 43 -5.40 -3.30 16.88
CA ASN A 43 -4.04 -3.23 17.40
C ASN A 43 -3.21 -2.24 16.58
N GLY A 44 -2.37 -1.44 17.24
CA GLY A 44 -1.39 -0.56 16.58
C GLY A 44 -0.37 -1.27 15.67
N SER A 45 -0.40 -2.61 15.60
CA SER A 45 0.36 -3.46 14.66
C SER A 45 -0.47 -3.98 13.50
N ASN A 46 -1.55 -3.32 13.12
CA ASN A 46 -2.40 -3.71 12.00
C ASN A 46 -3.11 -5.07 12.19
N SER A 47 -3.66 -5.34 13.35
CA SER A 47 -4.47 -6.53 13.60
C SER A 47 -5.69 -6.20 14.45
N PHE A 48 -6.77 -6.96 14.28
CA PHE A 48 -7.84 -7.00 15.25
C PHE A 48 -7.34 -7.61 16.56
N MET A 49 -7.72 -7.04 17.67
CA MET A 49 -7.32 -7.59 18.96
C MET A 49 -8.25 -8.72 19.38
N ASP A 50 -7.65 -9.80 19.85
CA ASP A 50 -8.29 -10.76 20.74
C ASP A 50 -8.27 -10.19 22.17
N GLU A 51 -9.38 -10.29 22.90
CA GLU A 51 -9.47 -9.88 24.29
C GLU A 51 -8.43 -10.60 25.19
N HIS A 52 -7.95 -11.77 24.77
CA HIS A 52 -6.95 -12.57 25.47
C HIS A 52 -5.51 -12.12 25.22
N ASP A 53 -5.15 -11.71 24.01
CA ASP A 53 -3.79 -11.26 23.68
C ASP A 53 -3.41 -10.00 24.44
N TYR A 54 -4.36 -9.15 24.73
CA TYR A 54 -4.13 -7.96 25.56
C TYR A 54 -3.81 -8.32 27.02
N ARG A 55 -4.49 -9.30 27.60
CA ARG A 55 -4.25 -9.77 28.97
C ARG A 55 -2.87 -10.43 29.13
N ARG A 56 -2.44 -11.15 28.11
CA ARG A 56 -1.16 -11.87 28.09
C ARG A 56 0.06 -10.92 28.05
N ASN A 57 -0.04 -9.85 27.28
CA ASN A 57 1.07 -8.93 27.04
C ASN A 57 1.20 -7.82 28.09
N THR A 58 0.14 -7.41 28.75
CA THR A 58 0.15 -6.24 29.62
C THR A 58 -0.30 -6.48 31.07
N GLY A 59 -0.93 -7.63 31.34
CA GLY A 59 -1.46 -7.95 32.68
C GLY A 59 -2.57 -7.00 33.17
N ARG A 60 -3.19 -6.23 32.29
CA ARG A 60 -4.23 -5.24 32.63
C ARG A 60 -5.52 -5.53 31.88
N GLU A 61 -6.60 -5.65 32.62
CA GLU A 61 -7.97 -5.60 32.10
C GLU A 61 -8.32 -4.15 31.74
N GLN A 62 -8.06 -3.70 30.52
CA GLN A 62 -8.50 -2.38 30.07
C GLN A 62 -9.05 -2.45 28.64
N ASN A 63 -10.13 -1.69 28.40
CA ASN A 63 -10.69 -1.41 27.10
C ASN A 63 -9.59 -1.06 26.11
N GLN A 64 -9.56 -1.78 25.00
CA GLN A 64 -8.56 -1.68 23.92
C GLN A 64 -8.76 -0.39 23.11
N ARG A 65 -8.84 0.74 23.80
CA ARG A 65 -9.01 2.07 23.20
C ARG A 65 -7.67 2.73 23.07
N HIS A 66 -7.37 3.13 21.86
CA HIS A 66 -6.17 3.92 21.57
C HIS A 66 -6.58 5.29 21.05
N PHE A 67 -5.84 6.30 21.43
CA PHE A 67 -5.94 7.64 20.87
C PHE A 67 -4.56 8.12 20.49
N ASP A 68 -4.35 8.33 19.19
CA ASP A 68 -3.09 8.79 18.64
C ASP A 68 -3.29 10.11 17.90
N VAL A 69 -2.31 10.99 18.01
CA VAL A 69 -2.22 12.19 17.19
C VAL A 69 -0.98 12.08 16.31
N LEU A 70 -1.20 12.02 15.03
CA LEU A 70 -0.17 11.85 14.00
C LEU A 70 0.10 13.16 13.27
N GLN A 71 1.35 13.39 12.93
CA GLN A 71 1.78 14.57 12.17
C GLN A 71 2.78 14.21 11.10
N ARG A 72 2.58 14.80 9.90
CA ARG A 72 3.49 14.64 8.76
C ARG A 72 3.61 15.93 7.97
N LEU A 73 4.83 16.28 7.58
CA LEU A 73 5.11 17.30 6.58
C LEU A 73 5.76 16.66 5.37
N ARG A 74 5.28 16.96 4.18
CA ARG A 74 5.99 16.72 2.92
C ARG A 74 6.34 18.07 2.30
N LEU A 75 7.59 18.20 1.85
CA LEU A 75 8.09 19.42 1.18
C LEU A 75 8.81 18.99 -0.09
N GLY A 76 8.29 19.44 -1.23
CA GLY A 76 8.80 19.20 -2.57
C GLY A 76 9.43 20.44 -3.19
N ALA A 77 10.37 20.24 -4.09
CA ALA A 77 10.94 21.25 -4.95
C ALA A 77 11.11 20.71 -6.37
N GLU A 78 10.53 21.38 -7.34
CA GLU A 78 10.73 21.15 -8.76
C GLU A 78 11.77 22.14 -9.29
N PHE A 79 12.77 21.62 -10.00
CA PHE A 79 13.87 22.36 -10.62
C PHE A 79 13.71 22.25 -12.13
N THR A 80 13.13 23.24 -12.77
CA THR A 80 12.89 23.24 -14.22
C THR A 80 14.00 24.00 -14.95
N MET A 81 14.78 23.26 -15.75
CA MET A 81 15.84 23.83 -16.58
C MET A 81 15.31 24.25 -17.95
N SER A 82 14.40 23.46 -18.51
CA SER A 82 13.74 23.71 -19.80
C SER A 82 12.42 22.92 -19.86
N GLU A 83 11.64 23.10 -20.92
CA GLU A 83 10.46 22.27 -21.18
C GLU A 83 10.79 20.78 -21.34
N GLN A 84 12.05 20.44 -21.63
CA GLN A 84 12.50 19.07 -21.85
C GLN A 84 13.21 18.47 -20.66
N LEU A 85 13.60 19.24 -19.64
CA LEU A 85 14.37 18.73 -18.52
C LEU A 85 13.98 19.39 -17.22
N SER A 86 13.48 18.59 -16.28
CA SER A 86 13.26 18.99 -14.90
C SER A 86 13.76 17.91 -13.93
N GLY A 87 13.93 18.32 -12.67
CA GLY A 87 14.20 17.41 -11.56
C GLY A 87 13.23 17.70 -10.43
N TYR A 88 12.84 16.68 -9.69
CA TYR A 88 11.98 16.81 -8.53
C TYR A 88 12.59 16.14 -7.32
N TYR A 89 12.56 16.84 -6.20
CA TYR A 89 12.98 16.32 -4.90
C TYR A 89 11.90 16.55 -3.86
N GLN A 90 11.54 15.50 -3.09
CA GLN A 90 10.61 15.62 -1.98
C GLN A 90 11.17 14.95 -0.73
N MET A 91 11.22 15.71 0.36
CA MET A 91 11.48 15.17 1.68
C MET A 91 10.18 15.00 2.46
N GLN A 92 10.16 14.00 3.35
CA GLN A 92 9.10 13.80 4.33
C GLN A 92 9.67 13.91 5.74
N VAL A 93 8.98 14.67 6.58
CA VAL A 93 9.27 14.83 8.02
C VAL A 93 8.13 14.18 8.80
N GLY A 94 8.44 13.11 9.52
CA GLY A 94 7.44 12.23 10.14
C GLY A 94 7.07 11.07 9.19
N THR A 95 6.08 10.23 9.53
CA THR A 95 4.97 10.48 10.46
C THR A 95 5.45 10.41 11.92
N PHE A 96 5.04 11.36 12.75
CA PHE A 96 5.29 11.33 14.20
C PHE A 96 3.98 11.10 14.94
N THR A 97 4.03 10.30 16.01
CA THR A 97 2.99 10.27 17.02
C THR A 97 3.33 11.28 18.12
N TRP A 98 2.44 12.21 18.44
CA TRP A 98 2.63 13.15 19.55
C TRP A 98 2.77 12.38 20.86
N GLY A 99 3.75 12.77 21.68
CA GLY A 99 4.05 12.06 22.92
C GLY A 99 4.86 10.76 22.72
N GLY A 100 5.17 10.38 21.48
CA GLY A 100 5.94 9.18 21.18
C GLY A 100 7.35 9.22 21.77
N PRO A 101 7.87 8.09 22.28
CA PRO A 101 9.22 8.03 22.86
C PRO A 101 10.29 8.21 21.78
N TYR A 102 11.42 8.83 22.16
CA TYR A 102 12.60 8.88 21.29
C TYR A 102 13.26 7.50 21.21
N LYS A 103 13.36 6.93 20.02
CA LYS A 103 13.96 5.59 19.79
C LYS A 103 15.40 5.64 19.26
N GLY A 104 15.97 6.83 19.07
CA GLY A 104 17.35 7.02 18.57
C GLY A 104 17.41 7.41 17.10
N ALA A 105 18.49 8.08 16.68
CA ALA A 105 18.68 8.50 15.29
C ALA A 105 18.80 7.29 14.35
N GLY A 106 18.14 7.35 13.22
CA GLY A 106 18.20 6.32 12.16
C GLY A 106 17.17 5.19 12.30
N LYS A 107 16.22 5.25 13.25
CA LYS A 107 15.06 4.35 13.27
C LYS A 107 13.89 5.01 12.60
N ALA A 108 13.32 4.30 11.62
CA ALA A 108 12.15 4.74 10.88
C ALA A 108 10.92 4.82 11.80
N GLU A 109 10.06 5.79 11.52
CA GLU A 109 8.71 5.98 12.05
C GLU A 109 8.56 6.15 13.58
N ASN A 110 7.82 7.17 13.98
CA ASN A 110 7.43 7.49 15.36
C ASN A 110 8.59 7.83 16.34
N ASP A 111 9.68 8.39 15.84
CA ASP A 111 10.83 8.77 16.68
C ASP A 111 10.67 10.17 17.28
N GLY A 112 10.36 10.22 18.55
CA GLY A 112 10.30 11.46 19.33
C GLY A 112 8.95 12.16 19.22
N SER A 113 8.77 13.26 19.85
CA SER A 113 7.62 14.13 20.07
C SER A 113 7.06 14.07 21.49
N ALA A 114 7.66 13.32 22.40
CA ALA A 114 7.39 13.44 23.83
C ALA A 114 7.86 14.81 24.35
N LEU A 115 7.31 15.26 25.48
CA LEU A 115 7.67 16.53 26.07
C LEU A 115 9.19 16.62 26.31
N GLY A 116 9.82 17.66 25.78
CA GLY A 116 11.27 17.89 25.91
C GLY A 116 12.14 17.09 24.94
N THR A 117 11.58 16.25 24.08
CA THR A 117 12.31 15.49 23.04
C THR A 117 12.27 16.18 21.69
N ARG A 118 13.09 15.69 20.75
CA ARG A 118 13.15 16.16 19.36
C ARG A 118 12.80 15.01 18.45
N ALA A 119 11.88 15.24 17.51
CA ALA A 119 11.61 14.29 16.44
C ALA A 119 12.75 14.31 15.39
N ALA A 120 13.19 13.15 14.92
CA ALA A 120 14.35 12.99 14.05
C ALA A 120 14.07 12.30 12.71
N ASN A 121 12.83 11.92 12.41
CA ASN A 121 12.51 11.18 11.19
C ASN A 121 12.37 12.14 9.99
N ILE A 122 13.42 12.21 9.17
CA ILE A 122 13.43 12.93 7.89
C ILE A 122 13.94 11.95 6.83
N VAL A 123 13.13 11.69 5.82
CA VAL A 123 13.45 10.77 4.73
C VAL A 123 13.30 11.44 3.36
N THR A 124 14.13 11.04 2.41
CA THR A 124 13.90 11.34 1.00
C THR A 124 12.75 10.45 0.51
N ARG A 125 11.66 11.06 0.07
CA ARG A 125 10.52 10.34 -0.46
C ARG A 125 10.60 10.22 -1.99
N LEU A 126 10.91 11.29 -2.68
CA LEU A 126 11.05 11.34 -4.13
C LEU A 126 12.36 12.05 -4.51
N ALA A 127 13.04 11.53 -5.52
CA ALA A 127 14.23 12.15 -6.12
C ALA A 127 14.40 11.60 -7.54
N TYR A 128 13.93 12.34 -8.54
CA TYR A 128 13.97 11.88 -9.92
C TYR A 128 14.22 13.01 -10.91
N LEU A 129 14.71 12.63 -12.09
CA LEU A 129 14.79 13.47 -13.28
C LEU A 129 13.67 13.11 -14.25
N ASP A 130 13.14 14.12 -14.90
CA ASP A 130 12.15 14.07 -15.95
C ASP A 130 12.75 14.64 -17.23
N TRP A 131 12.89 13.81 -18.27
CA TRP A 131 13.57 14.17 -19.49
C TRP A 131 12.78 13.76 -20.73
N MET A 132 12.48 14.75 -21.56
CA MET A 132 11.94 14.54 -22.91
C MET A 132 13.11 14.42 -23.89
N VAL A 133 13.22 13.28 -24.57
CA VAL A 133 14.29 13.05 -25.56
C VAL A 133 14.14 14.04 -26.71
N PRO A 134 15.18 14.85 -27.03
CA PRO A 134 15.07 15.91 -28.03
C PRO A 134 14.56 15.41 -29.38
N ARG A 135 13.62 16.14 -29.97
CA ARG A 135 13.00 15.85 -31.28
C ARG A 135 12.20 14.53 -31.32
N THR A 136 11.77 14.03 -30.21
CA THR A 136 10.91 12.87 -30.10
C THR A 136 9.75 13.12 -29.13
N SER A 137 8.78 12.20 -29.07
CA SER A 137 7.74 12.15 -28.04
C SER A 137 8.11 11.24 -26.87
N VAL A 138 9.36 10.75 -26.83
CA VAL A 138 9.82 9.82 -25.80
C VAL A 138 10.13 10.59 -24.53
N HIS A 139 9.47 10.20 -23.45
CA HIS A 139 9.65 10.71 -22.11
C HIS A 139 10.38 9.69 -21.24
N VAL A 140 11.39 10.11 -20.52
CA VAL A 140 12.21 9.27 -19.65
C VAL A 140 12.19 9.85 -18.24
N ARG A 141 11.68 9.10 -17.27
CA ARG A 141 11.78 9.44 -15.85
C ARG A 141 12.69 8.46 -15.15
N MET A 142 13.66 8.94 -14.39
CA MET A 142 14.64 8.10 -13.72
C MET A 142 14.91 8.60 -12.29
N GLY A 143 14.97 7.66 -11.36
CA GLY A 143 15.19 7.91 -9.94
C GLY A 143 14.12 7.32 -9.05
N GLN A 144 14.06 7.78 -7.80
CA GLN A 144 13.02 7.40 -6.83
C GLN A 144 11.75 8.20 -7.13
N GLN A 145 10.76 7.55 -7.71
CA GLN A 145 9.58 8.18 -8.33
C GLN A 145 8.29 7.46 -7.94
N PRO A 146 7.11 8.11 -8.02
CA PRO A 146 5.84 7.43 -7.88
C PRO A 146 5.61 6.52 -9.09
N VAL A 147 5.19 5.29 -8.83
CA VAL A 147 4.83 4.28 -9.84
C VAL A 147 3.53 3.63 -9.43
N ALA A 148 2.56 3.57 -10.36
CA ALA A 148 1.31 2.86 -10.16
C ALA A 148 0.98 2.01 -11.38
N LEU A 149 0.51 0.78 -11.14
CA LEU A 149 -0.17 -0.02 -12.14
C LEU A 149 -1.66 0.35 -12.17
N PRO A 150 -2.35 0.17 -13.29
CA PRO A 150 -3.74 0.61 -13.43
C PRO A 150 -4.68 -0.14 -12.48
N GLY A 151 -5.70 0.60 -11.99
CA GLY A 151 -6.80 0.07 -11.21
C GLY A 151 -7.94 1.09 -11.20
N PHE A 152 -9.05 0.78 -11.87
CA PHE A 152 -10.18 1.70 -12.07
C PHE A 152 -11.38 1.40 -11.18
N ALA A 153 -11.50 0.15 -10.67
CA ALA A 153 -12.63 -0.28 -9.87
C ALA A 153 -12.43 -0.03 -8.37
N ALA A 154 -11.25 -0.37 -7.83
CA ALA A 154 -10.99 -0.28 -6.39
C ALA A 154 -9.53 0.11 -6.07
N GLY A 155 -8.91 0.96 -6.89
CA GLY A 155 -7.50 1.31 -6.79
C GLY A 155 -6.56 0.23 -7.35
N SER A 156 -5.25 0.46 -7.32
CA SER A 156 -4.27 -0.51 -7.82
C SER A 156 -3.95 -1.58 -6.78
N PRO A 157 -4.32 -2.84 -6.99
CA PRO A 157 -4.09 -3.89 -5.99
C PRO A 157 -2.64 -4.41 -5.98
N VAL A 158 -1.85 -4.13 -7.04
CA VAL A 158 -0.50 -4.66 -7.19
C VAL A 158 0.57 -3.67 -6.80
N LEU A 159 0.54 -2.46 -7.36
CA LEU A 159 1.57 -1.43 -7.14
C LEU A 159 0.97 -0.02 -7.28
N ASP A 160 1.07 0.77 -6.23
CA ASP A 160 0.82 2.21 -6.19
C ASP A 160 1.65 2.83 -5.06
N ASP A 161 2.94 3.02 -5.32
CA ASP A 161 3.89 3.50 -4.31
C ASP A 161 5.09 4.19 -4.98
N THR A 162 6.11 4.44 -4.19
CA THR A 162 7.38 5.00 -4.64
C THR A 162 8.37 3.88 -4.95
N ALA A 163 8.97 3.91 -6.14
CA ALA A 163 10.00 2.95 -6.54
C ALA A 163 11.19 3.65 -7.19
N ALA A 164 12.39 3.10 -7.00
CA ALA A 164 13.57 3.51 -7.71
C ALA A 164 13.67 2.78 -9.04
N GLY A 165 13.87 3.50 -10.14
CA GLY A 165 13.94 2.88 -11.46
C GLY A 165 13.93 3.86 -12.61
N VAL A 166 13.69 3.32 -13.80
CA VAL A 166 13.54 4.06 -15.05
C VAL A 166 12.21 3.71 -15.69
N VAL A 167 11.44 4.73 -16.04
CA VAL A 167 10.20 4.61 -16.82
C VAL A 167 10.38 5.36 -18.12
N ILE A 168 10.12 4.69 -19.23
CA ILE A 168 10.18 5.27 -20.58
C ILE A 168 8.78 5.17 -21.17
N SER A 169 8.22 6.29 -21.60
CA SER A 169 6.90 6.33 -22.21
C SER A 169 6.87 7.15 -23.49
N SER A 170 5.93 6.81 -24.36
CA SER A 170 5.69 7.57 -25.59
C SER A 170 4.26 7.39 -26.04
N PRO A 171 3.57 8.46 -26.50
CA PRO A 171 2.35 8.32 -27.25
C PRO A 171 2.64 7.72 -28.63
N ILE A 172 1.73 6.89 -29.11
CA ILE A 172 1.74 6.28 -30.46
C ILE A 172 0.43 6.64 -31.16
N GLY A 173 0.42 7.79 -31.85
CA GLY A 173 -0.79 8.38 -32.38
C GLY A 173 -1.67 9.00 -31.30
N ASP A 174 -2.98 9.12 -31.59
CA ASP A 174 -3.91 9.91 -30.75
C ASP A 174 -4.58 9.09 -29.65
N HIS A 175 -4.56 7.77 -29.75
CA HIS A 175 -5.35 6.88 -28.89
C HIS A 175 -4.54 5.83 -28.14
N PHE A 176 -3.24 5.77 -28.36
CA PHE A 176 -2.42 4.74 -27.75
C PHE A 176 -1.15 5.34 -27.13
N ASP A 177 -0.90 5.02 -25.87
CA ASP A 177 0.36 5.30 -25.19
C ASP A 177 1.00 3.98 -24.75
N ILE A 178 2.31 3.93 -24.76
CA ILE A 178 3.08 2.81 -24.23
C ILE A 178 4.08 3.27 -23.19
N ALA A 179 4.23 2.51 -22.12
CA ALA A 179 5.26 2.72 -21.12
C ALA A 179 5.98 1.42 -20.80
N GLY A 180 7.29 1.45 -20.84
CA GLY A 180 8.17 0.41 -20.33
C GLY A 180 8.83 0.87 -19.05
N MET A 181 9.03 -0.03 -18.08
CA MET A 181 9.68 0.28 -16.83
C MET A 181 10.67 -0.78 -16.38
N TRP A 182 11.74 -0.33 -15.74
CA TRP A 182 12.60 -1.14 -14.90
C TRP A 182 12.61 -0.56 -13.50
N LEU A 183 12.30 -1.38 -12.49
CA LEU A 183 12.27 -0.99 -11.09
C LEU A 183 13.19 -1.92 -10.31
N ARG A 184 14.07 -1.37 -9.49
CA ARG A 184 14.83 -2.12 -8.50
C ARG A 184 14.07 -2.09 -7.19
N ALA A 185 13.36 -3.17 -6.88
CA ALA A 185 12.52 -3.25 -5.69
C ALA A 185 13.35 -3.53 -4.43
N VAL A 186 14.38 -4.36 -4.55
CA VAL A 186 15.30 -4.70 -3.47
C VAL A 186 16.72 -4.73 -4.02
N SER A 187 17.67 -4.19 -3.26
CA SER A 187 19.10 -4.39 -3.46
C SER A 187 19.74 -4.53 -2.09
N ASP A 188 19.87 -5.75 -1.64
CA ASP A 188 20.49 -6.05 -0.34
C ASP A 188 21.57 -7.13 -0.49
N PRO A 189 22.84 -6.73 -0.61
CA PRO A 189 23.94 -7.67 -0.64
C PRO A 189 24.07 -8.33 0.74
N LEU A 190 23.52 -9.53 0.89
CA LEU A 190 23.69 -10.32 2.09
C LEU A 190 25.16 -10.59 2.34
N ARG A 191 25.55 -10.47 3.60
CA ARG A 191 26.90 -10.88 4.03
C ARG A 191 26.88 -12.35 4.42
N ASN A 192 27.84 -13.10 3.94
CA ASN A 192 28.07 -14.46 4.42
C ASN A 192 28.56 -14.46 5.88
N SER A 193 28.64 -15.63 6.49
CA SER A 193 29.13 -15.80 7.87
C SER A 193 30.56 -15.27 8.10
N SER A 194 31.36 -15.10 7.04
CA SER A 194 32.70 -14.51 7.05
C SER A 194 32.69 -12.99 6.90
N GLY A 195 31.52 -12.36 6.74
CA GLY A 195 31.38 -10.92 6.55
C GLY A 195 31.65 -10.42 5.12
N GLU A 196 31.86 -11.32 4.16
CA GLU A 196 32.00 -11.00 2.73
C GLU A 196 30.62 -10.82 2.09
N TYR A 197 30.52 -9.92 1.11
CA TYR A 197 29.27 -9.72 0.37
C TYR A 197 29.06 -10.86 -0.64
N GLU A 198 27.93 -11.51 -0.58
CA GLU A 198 27.44 -12.37 -1.66
C GLU A 198 26.76 -11.48 -2.69
N LEU A 199 27.42 -11.28 -3.85
CA LEU A 199 26.89 -10.49 -4.93
C LEU A 199 25.62 -11.15 -5.48
N ASP A 200 24.60 -10.33 -5.80
CA ASP A 200 23.33 -10.70 -6.43
C ASP A 200 22.46 -11.70 -5.64
N SER A 201 22.65 -11.80 -4.34
CA SER A 201 21.97 -12.86 -3.59
C SER A 201 20.54 -12.50 -3.18
N ALA A 202 20.20 -11.21 -3.09
CA ALA A 202 18.89 -10.76 -2.63
C ALA A 202 18.25 -9.65 -3.49
N ASP A 203 18.83 -9.34 -4.63
CA ASP A 203 18.30 -8.30 -5.52
C ASP A 203 16.96 -8.73 -6.13
N VAL A 204 16.02 -7.79 -6.24
CA VAL A 204 14.75 -7.96 -6.96
C VAL A 204 14.62 -6.85 -7.99
N ASP A 205 14.71 -7.24 -9.25
CA ASP A 205 14.47 -6.37 -10.40
C ASP A 205 13.13 -6.72 -11.07
N LEU A 206 12.35 -5.70 -11.41
CA LEU A 206 11.05 -5.82 -12.05
C LEU A 206 11.07 -5.06 -13.38
N PHE A 207 10.59 -5.70 -14.43
CA PHE A 207 10.44 -5.14 -15.78
C PHE A 207 8.96 -5.15 -16.15
N GLY A 208 8.40 -3.99 -16.44
CA GLY A 208 6.98 -3.84 -16.76
C GLY A 208 6.75 -3.20 -18.12
N LEU A 209 5.60 -3.53 -18.70
CA LEU A 209 5.08 -2.93 -19.92
C LEU A 209 3.60 -2.61 -19.69
N VAL A 210 3.22 -1.38 -20.01
CA VAL A 210 1.84 -0.88 -19.89
C VAL A 210 1.44 -0.26 -21.21
N GLY A 211 0.33 -0.72 -21.79
CA GLY A 211 -0.29 -0.12 -22.95
C GLY A 211 -1.56 0.61 -22.53
N ASN A 212 -1.75 1.85 -22.91
CA ASN A 212 -2.96 2.62 -22.64
C ASN A 212 -3.69 2.91 -23.94
N VAL A 213 -4.88 2.33 -24.12
CA VAL A 213 -5.76 2.56 -25.27
C VAL A 213 -6.91 3.42 -24.79
N LYS A 214 -6.98 4.66 -25.29
CA LYS A 214 -7.94 5.66 -24.82
C LYS A 214 -8.76 6.23 -25.95
N PHE A 215 -10.08 6.14 -25.80
CA PHE A 215 -11.09 6.81 -26.62
C PHE A 215 -11.97 7.67 -25.69
N ASP A 216 -12.85 8.48 -26.28
CA ASP A 216 -13.70 9.40 -25.51
C ASP A 216 -14.56 8.66 -24.47
N ASP A 217 -15.11 7.51 -24.85
CA ASP A 217 -16.08 6.76 -24.06
C ASP A 217 -15.50 5.55 -23.33
N PHE A 218 -14.27 5.13 -23.63
CA PHE A 218 -13.65 4.01 -22.95
C PHE A 218 -12.14 4.10 -22.89
N THR A 219 -11.58 3.50 -21.85
CA THR A 219 -10.13 3.31 -21.66
C THR A 219 -9.87 1.85 -21.35
N ILE A 220 -8.88 1.25 -21.98
CA ILE A 220 -8.41 -0.10 -21.68
C ILE A 220 -6.88 -0.06 -21.53
N VAL A 221 -6.40 -0.62 -20.43
CA VAL A 221 -4.97 -0.61 -20.07
C VAL A 221 -4.49 -2.03 -19.81
N PRO A 222 -4.09 -2.79 -20.85
CA PRO A 222 -3.36 -4.04 -20.67
C PRO A 222 -1.96 -3.77 -20.13
N TRP A 223 -1.50 -4.64 -19.24
CA TRP A 223 -0.17 -4.52 -18.66
C TRP A 223 0.41 -5.88 -18.29
N ALA A 224 1.73 -5.97 -18.26
CA ALA A 224 2.45 -7.13 -17.77
C ALA A 224 3.72 -6.70 -17.05
N MET A 225 4.15 -7.51 -16.09
CA MET A 225 5.40 -7.30 -15.36
C MET A 225 6.07 -8.66 -15.13
N VAL A 226 7.38 -8.72 -15.30
CA VAL A 226 8.19 -9.87 -14.94
C VAL A 226 9.32 -9.41 -14.03
N GLY A 227 9.62 -10.20 -13.01
CA GLY A 227 10.70 -9.94 -12.08
C GLY A 227 11.63 -11.11 -11.93
N HIS A 228 12.86 -10.77 -11.55
CA HIS A 228 13.85 -11.73 -11.12
C HIS A 228 14.17 -11.47 -9.65
N GLY A 229 13.98 -12.48 -8.80
CA GLY A 229 14.43 -12.49 -7.42
C GLY A 229 15.74 -13.28 -7.31
N GLY A 230 16.77 -12.67 -6.75
CA GLY A 230 18.05 -13.32 -6.49
C GLY A 230 17.90 -14.49 -5.51
N LYS A 231 18.90 -15.35 -5.42
CA LYS A 231 18.85 -16.61 -4.67
C LYS A 231 18.41 -16.51 -3.20
N ASN A 232 18.60 -15.35 -2.57
CA ASN A 232 18.34 -15.16 -1.14
C ASN A 232 17.34 -14.02 -0.87
N PHE A 233 16.59 -13.55 -1.89
CA PHE A 233 15.68 -12.42 -1.69
C PHE A 233 14.62 -12.72 -0.61
N GLU A 234 14.26 -13.98 -0.44
CA GLU A 234 13.32 -14.47 0.57
C GLU A 234 13.86 -14.32 2.01
N ARG A 235 15.19 -14.22 2.19
CA ARG A 235 15.82 -13.99 3.50
C ARG A 235 15.86 -12.53 3.91
N VAL A 236 15.50 -11.62 3.02
CA VAL A 236 15.52 -10.19 3.30
C VAL A 236 14.30 -9.83 4.15
N ARG A 237 14.41 -10.04 5.46
CA ARG A 237 13.35 -9.78 6.46
C ARG A 237 12.90 -8.34 6.53
N ASN A 238 13.68 -7.40 6.01
CA ASN A 238 13.43 -5.96 6.07
C ASN A 238 13.27 -5.30 4.70
N ALA A 239 13.00 -6.07 3.65
CA ALA A 239 12.81 -5.55 2.30
C ALA A 239 11.49 -4.77 2.10
N GLY A 240 10.87 -4.35 3.18
CA GLY A 240 9.61 -3.62 3.17
C GLY A 240 8.44 -4.46 2.69
N THR A 241 7.41 -3.78 2.22
CA THR A 241 6.16 -4.40 1.74
C THR A 241 6.36 -5.31 0.53
N THR A 242 7.40 -5.08 -0.27
CA THR A 242 7.68 -5.85 -1.49
C THR A 242 7.95 -7.32 -1.19
N ALA A 243 8.86 -7.62 -0.26
CA ALA A 243 9.15 -9.01 0.09
C ALA A 243 7.95 -9.70 0.76
N SER A 244 7.29 -9.02 1.68
CA SER A 244 6.10 -9.58 2.35
C SER A 244 4.90 -9.77 1.45
N GLY A 245 4.76 -8.95 0.39
CA GLY A 245 3.69 -9.09 -0.60
C GLY A 245 3.95 -10.15 -1.68
N VAL A 246 5.21 -10.52 -1.87
CA VAL A 246 5.64 -11.50 -2.89
C VAL A 246 5.77 -12.89 -2.28
N LEU A 247 6.25 -12.99 -1.04
CA LEU A 247 6.48 -14.28 -0.40
C LEU A 247 5.17 -14.95 0.04
N PRO A 248 5.01 -16.24 -0.16
CA PRO A 248 3.97 -16.98 0.52
C PRO A 248 4.25 -16.92 2.02
N PHE A 249 3.29 -16.50 2.83
CA PHE A 249 3.39 -16.49 4.29
C PHE A 249 4.60 -15.74 4.90
N ASN A 250 4.89 -14.55 4.47
CA ASN A 250 5.77 -13.62 5.18
C ASN A 250 7.13 -14.19 5.63
N GLY A 251 7.97 -14.61 4.71
CA GLY A 251 9.35 -14.97 4.99
C GLY A 251 9.57 -16.41 5.42
N MET A 252 8.90 -17.33 4.78
CA MET A 252 9.08 -18.76 5.01
C MET A 252 10.49 -19.24 4.68
N GLU A 253 11.24 -19.57 5.71
CA GLU A 253 12.49 -20.33 5.60
C GLU A 253 12.25 -21.86 5.63
N ARG A 254 10.99 -22.30 5.66
CA ARG A 254 10.64 -23.71 5.87
C ARG A 254 9.97 -24.30 4.66
N ILE A 255 10.51 -25.40 4.18
CA ILE A 255 9.89 -26.23 3.17
C ILE A 255 8.88 -27.13 3.87
N ILE A 256 7.62 -27.06 3.45
CA ILE A 256 6.56 -27.91 3.92
C ILE A 256 6.42 -29.07 2.96
N ARG A 257 6.43 -30.28 3.47
CA ARG A 257 6.08 -31.50 2.71
C ARG A 257 4.81 -32.09 3.26
N GLU A 258 4.05 -32.72 2.40
CA GLU A 258 2.86 -33.46 2.81
C GLU A 258 3.22 -34.46 3.91
N GLY A 259 2.65 -34.24 5.11
CA GLY A 259 2.85 -35.09 6.29
C GLY A 259 4.03 -34.78 7.20
N ASP A 260 4.98 -33.92 6.81
CA ASP A 260 6.13 -33.60 7.64
C ASP A 260 6.57 -32.15 7.50
N THR A 261 6.88 -31.52 8.62
CA THR A 261 7.55 -30.20 8.64
C THR A 261 9.05 -30.44 8.53
N TYR A 262 9.64 -30.10 7.40
CA TYR A 262 11.07 -30.25 7.21
C TYR A 262 11.79 -28.92 7.49
N TRP A 263 12.68 -28.91 8.48
CA TRP A 263 13.71 -27.91 8.66
C TRP A 263 14.89 -28.31 7.76
N GLY A 264 14.74 -28.18 6.46
CA GLY A 264 15.83 -28.41 5.54
C GLY A 264 16.72 -27.18 5.42
N GLU A 265 17.98 -27.39 5.10
CA GLU A 265 18.77 -26.31 4.53
C GLU A 265 18.05 -25.85 3.27
N TYR A 266 17.51 -24.64 3.31
CA TYR A 266 16.94 -23.97 2.16
C TYR A 266 18.06 -23.90 1.09
N SER A 267 17.89 -24.57 -0.02
CA SER A 267 18.79 -24.39 -1.16
C SER A 267 18.36 -23.12 -1.87
N PRO A 268 19.07 -22.02 -1.69
CA PRO A 268 18.67 -20.75 -2.27
C PRO A 268 18.67 -20.87 -3.80
N SER A 269 17.53 -20.64 -4.41
CA SER A 269 17.37 -20.59 -5.86
C SER A 269 16.82 -19.23 -6.27
N SER A 270 17.18 -18.78 -7.45
CA SER A 270 16.55 -17.60 -8.02
C SER A 270 15.08 -17.87 -8.34
N SER A 271 14.24 -16.85 -8.18
CA SER A 271 12.80 -16.93 -8.42
C SER A 271 12.38 -16.05 -9.59
N THR A 272 11.37 -16.50 -10.32
CA THR A 272 10.70 -15.68 -11.33
C THR A 272 9.37 -15.19 -10.78
N ILE A 273 9.19 -13.89 -10.79
CA ILE A 273 7.97 -13.20 -10.37
C ILE A 273 7.28 -12.69 -11.64
N TRP A 274 5.99 -12.91 -11.79
CA TRP A 274 5.27 -12.42 -12.94
C TRP A 274 3.87 -11.92 -12.60
N PHE A 275 3.42 -10.96 -13.36
CA PHE A 275 2.08 -10.39 -13.31
C PHE A 275 1.58 -10.16 -14.73
N GLY A 276 0.28 -10.32 -14.93
CA GLY A 276 -0.38 -9.94 -16.16
C GLY A 276 -1.80 -9.49 -15.88
N GLY A 277 -2.20 -8.36 -16.42
CA GLY A 277 -3.51 -7.80 -16.12
C GLY A 277 -4.06 -6.88 -17.19
N VAL A 278 -5.32 -6.53 -17.00
CA VAL A 278 -6.02 -5.52 -17.78
C VAL A 278 -6.97 -4.76 -16.87
N SER A 279 -6.96 -3.46 -17.00
CA SER A 279 -7.92 -2.57 -16.34
C SER A 279 -8.63 -1.74 -17.38
N GLY A 280 -9.91 -1.42 -17.15
CA GLY A 280 -10.66 -0.62 -18.09
C GLY A 280 -11.83 0.10 -17.46
N GLU A 281 -12.25 1.17 -18.12
CA GLU A 281 -13.47 1.89 -17.79
C GLU A 281 -14.29 2.21 -19.06
N LEU A 282 -15.60 2.25 -18.88
CA LEU A 282 -16.58 2.55 -19.91
C LEU A 282 -17.50 3.67 -19.42
N ARG A 283 -17.62 4.75 -20.22
CA ARG A 283 -18.46 5.93 -19.98
C ARG A 283 -19.50 6.19 -21.06
N LEU A 284 -19.63 5.27 -22.01
CA LEU A 284 -20.55 5.37 -23.16
C LEU A 284 -22.01 5.64 -22.77
N PHE A 285 -22.42 5.22 -21.56
CA PHE A 285 -23.78 5.33 -21.07
C PHE A 285 -23.93 6.46 -20.04
N ASP A 286 -23.35 7.64 -20.31
CA ASP A 286 -23.50 8.79 -19.41
C ASP A 286 -24.95 8.96 -18.90
N PRO A 287 -25.19 9.06 -17.59
CA PRO A 287 -24.25 9.33 -16.50
C PRO A 287 -23.67 8.08 -15.80
N PHE A 288 -23.77 6.91 -16.40
CA PHE A 288 -23.16 5.69 -15.87
C PHE A 288 -21.66 5.60 -16.19
N ARG A 289 -20.88 5.14 -15.23
CA ARG A 289 -19.50 4.70 -15.40
C ARG A 289 -19.37 3.27 -14.91
N PHE A 290 -18.78 2.43 -15.75
CA PHE A 290 -18.41 1.07 -15.39
C PHE A 290 -16.90 0.92 -15.40
N ALA A 291 -16.35 0.19 -14.45
CA ALA A 291 -14.92 -0.14 -14.43
C ALA A 291 -14.72 -1.62 -14.12
N LEU A 292 -13.65 -2.18 -14.66
CA LEU A 292 -13.25 -3.57 -14.47
C LEU A 292 -11.73 -3.63 -14.35
N ASP A 293 -11.26 -4.37 -13.34
CA ASP A 293 -9.86 -4.70 -13.14
C ASP A 293 -9.71 -6.21 -13.05
N PHE A 294 -8.72 -6.76 -13.74
CA PHE A 294 -8.35 -8.16 -13.68
C PHE A 294 -6.83 -8.30 -13.70
N TYR A 295 -6.29 -9.16 -12.86
CA TYR A 295 -4.93 -9.63 -13.01
C TYR A 295 -4.74 -11.05 -12.49
N CYS A 296 -3.70 -11.71 -12.99
CA CYS A 296 -3.12 -12.91 -12.44
C CYS A 296 -1.63 -12.69 -12.19
N SER A 297 -1.08 -13.46 -11.28
CA SER A 297 0.31 -13.32 -10.86
C SER A 297 0.86 -14.65 -10.37
N GLY A 298 2.17 -14.78 -10.37
CA GLY A 298 2.83 -15.95 -9.81
C GLY A 298 4.27 -15.69 -9.41
N LEU A 299 4.75 -16.51 -8.52
CA LEU A 299 6.13 -16.68 -8.11
C LEU A 299 6.50 -18.14 -8.33
N ASN A 300 7.46 -18.39 -9.23
CA ASN A 300 7.99 -19.71 -9.48
C ASN A 300 9.33 -19.85 -8.77
N ASN A 301 9.45 -20.88 -7.96
CA ASN A 301 10.65 -21.19 -7.20
C ASN A 301 11.03 -22.68 -7.38
N ALA A 302 12.18 -23.10 -6.84
CA ALA A 302 12.64 -24.48 -6.90
C ALA A 302 11.77 -25.47 -6.08
N HIS A 303 10.95 -24.96 -5.14
CA HIS A 303 10.12 -25.76 -4.26
C HIS A 303 8.66 -25.39 -4.39
N SER A 304 7.80 -26.37 -4.64
CA SER A 304 6.36 -26.16 -4.81
C SER A 304 5.69 -25.49 -3.60
N SER A 305 6.14 -25.83 -2.38
CA SER A 305 5.62 -25.22 -1.14
C SER A 305 5.94 -23.73 -0.98
N THR A 306 6.87 -23.19 -1.77
CA THR A 306 7.21 -21.77 -1.79
C THR A 306 6.74 -21.06 -3.04
N GLU A 307 6.10 -21.77 -3.98
CA GLU A 307 5.46 -21.16 -5.14
C GLU A 307 4.22 -20.38 -4.74
N ARG A 308 3.89 -19.40 -5.54
CA ARG A 308 2.68 -18.61 -5.37
C ARG A 308 2.04 -18.32 -6.72
N GLY A 309 0.70 -18.40 -6.77
CA GLY A 309 -0.01 -18.10 -8.00
C GLY A 309 -1.48 -17.89 -7.77
N GLY A 310 -1.97 -16.69 -8.10
CA GLY A 310 -3.36 -16.35 -7.87
C GLY A 310 -3.89 -15.32 -8.86
N TRP A 311 -5.17 -15.00 -8.70
CA TRP A 311 -5.87 -14.06 -9.57
C TRP A 311 -6.83 -13.17 -8.78
N TYR A 312 -7.14 -12.04 -9.38
CA TYR A 312 -8.02 -11.01 -8.85
C TYR A 312 -8.90 -10.45 -9.93
N ILE A 313 -10.14 -10.13 -9.58
CA ILE A 313 -11.08 -9.39 -10.40
C ILE A 313 -11.85 -8.40 -9.53
N ALA A 314 -12.08 -7.19 -10.03
CA ALA A 314 -13.00 -6.23 -9.42
C ALA A 314 -13.83 -5.50 -10.48
N GLY A 315 -15.03 -5.15 -10.09
CA GLY A 315 -15.95 -4.35 -10.90
C GLY A 315 -16.56 -3.21 -10.11
N LEU A 316 -16.82 -2.11 -10.80
CA LEU A 316 -17.49 -0.92 -10.27
C LEU A 316 -18.55 -0.45 -11.24
N ALA A 317 -19.73 -0.10 -10.72
CA ALA A 317 -20.78 0.60 -11.43
C ALA A 317 -21.16 1.86 -10.66
N GLU A 318 -21.05 3.02 -11.28
CA GLU A 318 -21.39 4.32 -10.72
C GLU A 318 -22.47 5.01 -11.54
N TYR A 319 -23.33 5.76 -10.86
CA TYR A 319 -24.31 6.64 -11.47
C TYR A 319 -24.09 8.06 -11.00
N LYS A 320 -23.53 8.93 -11.85
CA LYS A 320 -23.14 10.28 -11.50
C LYS A 320 -24.32 11.23 -11.57
N THR A 321 -24.65 11.83 -10.43
CA THR A 321 -25.62 12.94 -10.38
C THR A 321 -24.95 14.22 -9.86
N PRO A 322 -25.57 15.40 -10.01
CA PRO A 322 -24.96 16.64 -9.54
C PRO A 322 -24.72 16.73 -8.02
N TRP A 323 -25.42 15.92 -7.23
CA TRP A 323 -25.41 16.02 -5.75
C TRP A 323 -24.99 14.71 -5.03
N VAL A 324 -24.93 13.58 -5.74
CA VAL A 324 -24.46 12.31 -5.20
C VAL A 324 -24.02 11.38 -6.33
N THR A 325 -23.06 10.50 -6.08
CA THR A 325 -22.67 9.42 -6.98
C THR A 325 -22.89 8.08 -6.28
N PRO A 326 -24.10 7.47 -6.40
CA PRO A 326 -24.30 6.08 -5.99
C PRO A 326 -23.36 5.16 -6.75
N ALA A 327 -22.81 4.16 -6.05
CA ALA A 327 -21.91 3.18 -6.64
C ALA A 327 -22.09 1.80 -6.02
N LEU A 328 -21.83 0.76 -6.83
CA LEU A 328 -21.69 -0.62 -6.40
C LEU A 328 -20.32 -1.11 -6.84
N ALA A 329 -19.52 -1.59 -5.90
CA ALA A 329 -18.23 -2.22 -6.15
C ALA A 329 -18.27 -3.67 -5.68
N ALA A 330 -17.59 -4.56 -6.40
CA ALA A 330 -17.41 -5.95 -6.00
C ALA A 330 -16.01 -6.42 -6.38
N TRP A 331 -15.46 -7.34 -5.61
CA TRP A 331 -14.18 -7.96 -5.93
C TRP A 331 -14.12 -9.40 -5.49
N TYR A 332 -13.20 -10.13 -6.08
CA TYR A 332 -12.79 -11.46 -5.69
C TYR A 332 -11.29 -11.64 -5.91
N ALA A 333 -10.61 -12.15 -4.91
CA ALA A 333 -9.22 -12.59 -5.01
C ALA A 333 -9.14 -14.05 -4.56
N SER A 334 -8.40 -14.87 -5.29
CA SER A 334 -8.17 -16.25 -4.89
C SER A 334 -7.49 -16.34 -3.52
N GLY A 335 -7.78 -17.41 -2.80
CA GLY A 335 -7.23 -17.70 -1.48
C GLY A 335 -6.66 -19.11 -1.46
N ASP A 336 -5.91 -19.40 -0.41
CA ASP A 336 -5.23 -20.68 -0.24
C ASP A 336 -6.22 -21.84 -0.07
N ASP A 337 -5.90 -22.95 -0.71
CA ASP A 337 -6.61 -24.20 -0.52
C ASP A 337 -6.24 -24.88 0.84
N SER A 338 -6.56 -26.13 1.05
CA SER A 338 -6.24 -26.83 2.29
C SER A 338 -4.92 -27.58 2.27
N ASN A 339 -4.14 -27.47 1.18
CA ASN A 339 -2.88 -28.18 1.01
C ASN A 339 -1.69 -27.22 1.20
N PRO A 340 -1.01 -27.27 2.34
CA PRO A 340 0.12 -26.36 2.59
C PRO A 340 1.40 -26.70 1.80
N ALA A 341 1.43 -27.82 1.08
CA ALA A 341 2.63 -28.30 0.38
C ALA A 341 2.73 -27.81 -1.07
N ASN A 342 1.66 -27.23 -1.62
CA ASN A 342 1.61 -26.71 -3.01
C ASN A 342 1.84 -25.20 -3.13
N GLY A 343 2.16 -24.51 -2.02
CA GLY A 343 2.41 -23.07 -2.02
C GLY A 343 1.19 -22.26 -1.60
N SER A 344 0.97 -21.14 -2.26
CA SER A 344 -0.15 -20.23 -1.98
C SER A 344 -0.87 -19.84 -3.27
N GLU A 345 -2.21 -19.95 -3.26
CA GLU A 345 -3.08 -19.54 -4.36
C GLU A 345 -3.55 -18.08 -4.25
N GLN A 346 -3.00 -17.32 -3.32
CA GLN A 346 -3.26 -15.89 -3.22
C GLN A 346 -2.53 -15.11 -4.31
N PRO A 347 -3.17 -14.09 -4.93
CA PRO A 347 -2.49 -13.22 -5.87
C PRO A 347 -1.39 -12.40 -5.17
N LEU A 348 -0.31 -12.15 -5.88
CA LEU A 348 0.80 -11.32 -5.41
C LEU A 348 0.41 -9.84 -5.36
N SER A 349 0.99 -9.12 -4.40
CA SER A 349 0.96 -7.66 -4.31
C SER A 349 2.36 -7.16 -3.95
N LEU A 350 2.83 -6.13 -4.59
CA LEU A 350 4.13 -5.51 -4.30
C LEU A 350 3.98 -4.42 -3.22
N SER A 351 3.24 -3.39 -3.55
CA SER A 351 2.80 -2.33 -2.64
C SER A 351 1.53 -1.71 -3.22
N GLY A 352 0.42 -2.38 -3.00
CA GLY A 352 -0.87 -1.99 -3.57
C GLY A 352 -1.55 -0.86 -2.80
N ASN A 353 -2.59 -0.33 -3.43
CA ASN A 353 -3.47 0.68 -2.87
C ASN A 353 -4.92 0.27 -3.11
N PHE A 354 -5.32 -0.86 -2.52
CA PHE A 354 -6.67 -1.40 -2.66
C PHE A 354 -7.65 -0.66 -1.73
N GLN A 355 -8.68 -0.05 -2.32
CA GLN A 355 -9.66 0.81 -1.63
C GLN A 355 -11.08 0.42 -2.03
N PRO A 356 -11.63 -0.69 -1.55
CA PRO A 356 -12.95 -1.17 -1.96
C PRO A 356 -14.12 -0.45 -1.27
N GLY A 357 -13.84 0.39 -0.28
CA GLY A 357 -14.86 1.10 0.49
C GLY A 357 -14.90 0.78 1.99
N ALA A 358 -14.01 -0.09 2.48
CA ALA A 358 -13.84 -0.39 3.89
C ALA A 358 -12.52 0.24 4.38
N SER A 359 -12.61 1.40 5.01
CA SER A 359 -11.45 2.26 5.29
C SER A 359 -10.67 1.86 6.52
N THR A 360 -11.26 1.10 7.42
CA THR A 360 -10.59 0.59 8.62
C THR A 360 -9.85 -0.70 8.31
N TYR A 361 -10.50 -1.61 7.61
CA TYR A 361 -9.87 -2.90 7.28
C TYR A 361 -8.83 -2.74 6.15
N PHE A 362 -9.21 -2.18 5.00
CA PHE A 362 -8.30 -1.91 3.90
C PHE A 362 -7.68 -0.52 4.03
N LYS A 363 -7.76 0.33 3.04
CA LYS A 363 -7.16 1.66 3.11
C LYS A 363 -8.21 2.76 3.00
N GLY A 364 -8.15 3.71 3.92
CA GLY A 364 -8.94 4.94 3.88
C GLY A 364 -8.39 5.93 2.87
N ARG A 365 -9.24 6.87 2.48
CA ARG A 365 -8.96 7.84 1.41
C ARG A 365 -7.98 8.93 1.84
N TYR A 366 -8.00 9.33 3.10
CA TYR A 366 -7.33 10.54 3.57
C TYR A 366 -6.44 10.32 4.79
N SER A 367 -6.77 9.40 5.66
CA SER A 367 -6.07 9.23 6.93
C SER A 367 -4.62 8.80 6.76
N ILE A 368 -3.74 9.38 7.57
CA ILE A 368 -2.40 8.86 7.81
C ILE A 368 -2.39 7.86 8.98
N ALA A 369 -3.54 7.57 9.56
CA ALA A 369 -3.71 6.56 10.59
C ALA A 369 -3.61 5.14 9.99
N ASN A 370 -3.23 4.20 10.83
CA ASN A 370 -3.08 2.80 10.44
C ASN A 370 -4.42 2.15 10.06
N THR A 371 -4.36 1.20 9.14
CA THR A 371 -5.46 0.31 8.76
C THR A 371 -5.14 -1.12 9.19
N ILE A 372 -6.11 -2.02 9.16
CA ILE A 372 -5.93 -3.41 9.61
C ILE A 372 -5.16 -4.24 8.58
N ASN A 373 -5.56 -4.17 7.31
CA ASN A 373 -4.89 -4.88 6.22
C ASN A 373 -4.06 -3.92 5.37
N ASN A 374 -2.92 -4.36 4.88
CA ASN A 374 -1.97 -3.58 4.09
C ASN A 374 -2.42 -3.34 2.63
N SER A 375 -3.69 -2.99 2.42
CA SER A 375 -4.21 -2.59 1.10
C SER A 375 -4.11 -3.66 0.01
N SER A 376 -4.13 -4.94 0.39
CA SER A 376 -4.16 -6.09 -0.53
C SER A 376 -5.54 -6.76 -0.52
N PRO A 377 -6.11 -7.10 -1.69
CA PRO A 377 -7.34 -7.89 -1.77
C PRO A 377 -7.11 -9.39 -1.54
N ALA A 378 -5.86 -9.86 -1.47
CA ALA A 378 -5.50 -11.27 -1.48
C ALA A 378 -6.29 -12.07 -0.43
N GLY A 379 -6.82 -13.21 -0.85
CA GLY A 379 -7.59 -14.09 0.04
C GLY A 379 -8.93 -13.53 0.48
N THR A 380 -9.54 -12.57 -0.25
CA THR A 380 -10.84 -11.98 0.10
C THR A 380 -11.76 -11.81 -1.10
N TRP A 381 -13.06 -11.78 -0.83
CA TRP A 381 -14.08 -11.27 -1.76
C TRP A 381 -15.03 -10.34 -1.03
N GLY A 382 -15.69 -9.45 -1.74
CA GLY A 382 -16.66 -8.57 -1.09
C GLY A 382 -17.50 -7.75 -2.05
N LEU A 383 -18.45 -7.04 -1.46
CA LEU A 383 -19.42 -6.17 -2.11
C LEU A 383 -19.56 -4.89 -1.30
N SER A 384 -19.49 -3.73 -1.97
CA SER A 384 -19.63 -2.41 -1.36
C SER A 384 -20.72 -1.61 -2.05
N ALA A 385 -21.69 -1.15 -1.28
CA ALA A 385 -22.68 -0.17 -1.70
C ALA A 385 -22.27 1.21 -1.19
N GLN A 386 -22.22 2.20 -2.07
CA GLN A 386 -21.63 3.50 -1.77
C GLN A 386 -22.53 4.65 -2.23
N LEU A 387 -22.55 5.71 -1.45
CA LEU A 387 -23.06 7.03 -1.80
C LEU A 387 -21.89 8.01 -1.70
N ASN A 388 -21.23 8.26 -2.84
CA ASN A 388 -20.03 9.06 -2.87
C ASN A 388 -20.36 10.52 -3.19
N SER A 389 -19.59 11.43 -2.56
CA SER A 389 -19.62 12.87 -2.83
C SER A 389 -21.01 13.49 -2.72
N PHE A 390 -21.85 13.00 -1.79
CA PHE A 390 -23.14 13.67 -1.62
C PHE A 390 -22.96 15.00 -0.87
N THR A 391 -23.53 16.06 -1.40
CA THR A 391 -23.40 17.42 -0.92
C THR A 391 -24.74 18.13 -0.89
N PHE A 392 -24.98 18.88 0.15
CA PHE A 392 -26.14 19.76 0.34
C PHE A 392 -25.73 21.17 0.81
N LEU A 393 -24.43 21.38 1.03
CA LEU A 393 -23.84 22.66 1.39
C LEU A 393 -22.50 22.83 0.66
N GLU A 394 -22.27 24.03 0.13
CA GLU A 394 -21.01 24.35 -0.55
C GLU A 394 -19.79 24.13 0.36
N GLY A 395 -18.75 23.53 -0.19
CA GLY A 395 -17.54 23.17 0.55
C GLY A 395 -17.65 21.94 1.43
N LEU A 396 -18.85 21.35 1.58
CA LEU A 396 -19.10 20.17 2.41
C LEU A 396 -19.48 18.98 1.53
N SER A 397 -18.77 17.87 1.67
CA SER A 397 -19.03 16.63 0.95
C SER A 397 -18.99 15.43 1.90
N HIS A 398 -19.85 14.46 1.67
CA HIS A 398 -19.94 13.23 2.45
C HIS A 398 -19.81 12.00 1.55
N ASP A 399 -19.23 10.94 2.11
CA ASP A 399 -19.22 9.60 1.54
C ASP A 399 -19.80 8.63 2.58
N LEU A 400 -20.78 7.83 2.20
CA LEU A 400 -21.33 6.74 3.00
C LEU A 400 -21.13 5.43 2.30
N ARG A 401 -20.54 4.45 2.97
CA ARG A 401 -20.24 3.14 2.39
C ARG A 401 -20.66 2.03 3.34
N LEU A 402 -21.25 0.99 2.77
CA LEU A 402 -21.57 -0.26 3.44
C LEU A 402 -20.88 -1.38 2.69
N THR A 403 -19.92 -2.02 3.32
CA THR A 403 -19.08 -3.05 2.69
C THR A 403 -19.19 -4.37 3.45
N TYR A 404 -19.57 -5.43 2.74
CA TYR A 404 -19.47 -6.81 3.20
C TYR A 404 -18.28 -7.48 2.54
N PHE A 405 -17.48 -8.20 3.32
CA PHE A 405 -16.40 -9.02 2.78
C PHE A 405 -16.16 -10.27 3.62
N GLN A 406 -15.59 -11.28 2.98
CA GLN A 406 -15.33 -12.59 3.54
C GLN A 406 -14.00 -13.13 2.98
N GLY A 407 -13.34 -13.98 3.75
CA GLY A 407 -12.14 -14.67 3.27
C GLY A 407 -12.43 -15.70 2.18
N THR A 408 -11.42 -15.97 1.37
CA THR A 408 -11.41 -17.07 0.38
C THR A 408 -10.40 -18.14 0.72
N ASN A 409 -9.62 -17.97 1.80
CA ASN A 409 -8.65 -18.96 2.25
C ASN A 409 -9.34 -20.12 2.98
N SER A 410 -8.76 -21.30 2.84
CA SER A 410 -9.23 -22.48 3.59
C SER A 410 -9.12 -22.28 5.11
N LYS A 411 -10.15 -22.65 5.83
CA LYS A 411 -10.18 -22.65 7.30
C LYS A 411 -9.10 -23.52 7.96
N ASN A 412 -8.52 -24.46 7.23
CA ASN A 412 -7.49 -25.35 7.75
C ASN A 412 -6.10 -24.73 7.75
N MET A 413 -5.88 -23.71 6.89
CA MET A 413 -4.57 -23.09 6.70
C MET A 413 -4.03 -22.34 7.91
N PRO A 414 -4.81 -21.50 8.65
CA PRO A 414 -4.28 -20.78 9.80
C PRO A 414 -3.67 -21.69 10.87
N GLY A 415 -4.35 -22.79 11.19
CA GLY A 415 -3.85 -23.78 12.16
C GLY A 415 -2.54 -24.42 11.71
N PHE A 416 -2.40 -24.65 10.42
CA PHE A 416 -1.19 -25.19 9.83
C PHE A 416 -0.05 -24.15 9.83
N ILE A 417 -0.29 -22.96 9.33
CA ILE A 417 0.71 -21.88 9.26
C ILE A 417 1.21 -21.53 10.66
N ASN A 418 0.30 -21.28 11.60
CA ASN A 418 0.64 -20.91 12.97
C ASN A 418 1.31 -22.05 13.74
N GLY A 419 0.95 -23.30 13.44
CA GLY A 419 1.60 -24.49 14.02
C GLY A 419 3.06 -24.65 13.58
N VAL A 420 3.39 -24.21 12.35
CA VAL A 420 4.74 -24.32 11.78
C VAL A 420 5.58 -23.07 12.08
N TYR A 421 5.00 -21.88 11.98
CA TYR A 421 5.74 -20.60 12.00
C TYR A 421 5.50 -19.76 13.25
N GLY A 422 4.71 -20.26 14.20
CA GLY A 422 4.19 -19.47 15.32
C GLY A 422 3.03 -18.60 14.86
N ASP A 423 2.56 -17.71 15.72
CA ASP A 423 1.40 -16.82 15.45
C ASP A 423 1.69 -15.80 14.33
N THR A 424 1.80 -16.31 13.09
CA THR A 424 2.19 -15.54 11.90
C THR A 424 0.98 -14.92 11.21
N VAL A 425 -0.15 -15.63 11.19
CA VAL A 425 -1.39 -15.13 10.59
C VAL A 425 -2.47 -14.93 11.65
N THR A 426 -3.24 -13.87 11.46
CA THR A 426 -4.35 -13.45 12.31
C THR A 426 -5.58 -13.18 11.44
N PRO A 427 -6.80 -13.10 12.00
CA PRO A 427 -7.98 -12.75 11.21
C PRO A 427 -7.85 -11.43 10.47
N ALA A 428 -7.02 -10.51 10.96
CA ALA A 428 -6.77 -9.24 10.30
C ALA A 428 -6.00 -9.37 8.98
N SER A 429 -5.01 -10.26 8.95
CA SER A 429 -4.13 -10.43 7.80
C SER A 429 -4.50 -11.61 6.89
N TYR A 430 -5.38 -12.50 7.37
CA TYR A 430 -5.65 -13.77 6.69
C TYR A 430 -7.07 -14.27 6.98
N LEU A 431 -8.07 -13.67 6.33
CA LEU A 431 -9.46 -14.14 6.47
C LEU A 431 -9.66 -15.49 5.80
N THR A 432 -10.38 -16.37 6.46
CA THR A 432 -10.78 -17.66 5.90
C THR A 432 -12.22 -17.65 5.35
N GLU A 433 -12.60 -18.67 4.62
CA GLU A 433 -13.97 -18.90 4.12
C GLU A 433 -15.05 -18.87 5.22
N LYS A 434 -14.65 -18.91 6.50
CA LYS A 434 -15.53 -18.87 7.66
C LYS A 434 -15.64 -17.49 8.27
N ASP A 435 -14.75 -16.58 7.93
CA ASP A 435 -14.63 -15.27 8.55
C ASP A 435 -15.28 -14.19 7.69
N LYS A 436 -16.11 -13.36 8.31
CA LYS A 436 -16.89 -12.31 7.65
C LYS A 436 -16.76 -11.00 8.40
N VAL A 437 -16.82 -9.90 7.64
CA VAL A 437 -16.85 -8.55 8.18
C VAL A 437 -17.89 -7.72 7.43
N ILE A 438 -18.65 -6.92 8.17
CA ILE A 438 -19.48 -5.84 7.63
C ILE A 438 -18.91 -4.54 8.16
N GLU A 439 -18.48 -3.66 7.28
CA GLU A 439 -17.96 -2.35 7.66
C GLU A 439 -18.87 -1.24 7.14
N ILE A 440 -19.17 -0.28 8.01
CA ILE A 440 -19.90 0.94 7.68
C ILE A 440 -18.93 2.10 7.85
N ASP A 441 -18.76 2.89 6.78
CA ASP A 441 -17.91 4.07 6.75
C ASP A 441 -18.73 5.31 6.46
N PHE A 442 -18.44 6.38 7.17
CA PHE A 442 -18.99 7.70 6.92
C PHE A 442 -17.89 8.75 7.01
N ASP A 443 -17.54 9.30 5.85
CA ASP A 443 -16.53 10.34 5.75
C ASP A 443 -17.19 11.69 5.46
N THR A 444 -16.66 12.74 6.05
CA THR A 444 -17.08 14.13 5.81
C THR A 444 -15.86 14.97 5.52
N THR A 445 -15.83 15.57 4.31
CA THR A 445 -14.80 16.53 3.91
C THR A 445 -15.36 17.93 3.90
N TYR A 446 -14.68 18.87 4.56
CA TYR A 446 -15.00 20.28 4.55
C TYR A 446 -13.78 21.11 4.17
N GLU A 447 -13.92 21.93 3.14
CA GLU A 447 -12.91 22.90 2.73
C GLU A 447 -13.08 24.17 3.58
N ILE A 448 -12.17 24.39 4.54
CA ILE A 448 -12.19 25.54 5.46
C ILE A 448 -11.70 26.80 4.72
N TYR A 449 -10.61 26.65 3.97
CA TYR A 449 -10.03 27.67 3.10
C TYR A 449 -9.47 26.98 1.87
N LYS A 450 -9.22 27.72 0.80
CA LYS A 450 -8.54 27.19 -0.38
C LYS A 450 -7.28 26.42 0.02
N ASN A 451 -7.21 25.14 -0.38
CA ASN A 451 -6.13 24.23 -0.07
C ASN A 451 -6.02 23.80 1.41
N PHE A 452 -6.91 24.24 2.29
CA PHE A 452 -6.98 23.79 3.67
C PHE A 452 -8.34 23.15 3.97
N PHE A 453 -8.33 21.87 4.24
CA PHE A 453 -9.54 21.09 4.50
C PHE A 453 -9.39 20.15 5.69
N THR A 454 -10.52 19.84 6.28
CA THR A 454 -10.66 18.81 7.30
C THR A 454 -11.44 17.63 6.75
N VAL A 455 -11.09 16.43 7.21
CA VAL A 455 -11.81 15.19 6.90
C VAL A 455 -12.07 14.43 8.19
N LEU A 456 -13.34 14.26 8.51
CA LEU A 456 -13.78 13.35 9.57
C LEU A 456 -14.03 11.98 8.90
N GLU A 457 -13.33 10.95 9.33
CA GLU A 457 -13.52 9.55 8.93
C GLU A 457 -14.07 8.78 10.11
N LEU A 458 -15.24 8.18 9.96
CA LEU A 458 -15.88 7.32 10.94
C LEU A 458 -16.10 5.95 10.33
N SER A 459 -15.71 4.90 11.03
CA SER A 459 -15.96 3.53 10.60
C SER A 459 -16.28 2.62 11.76
N TYR A 460 -17.10 1.62 11.48
CA TYR A 460 -17.44 0.55 12.40
C TYR A 460 -17.47 -0.78 11.65
N ALA A 461 -16.71 -1.77 12.13
CA ALA A 461 -16.59 -3.10 11.56
C ALA A 461 -17.19 -4.14 12.51
N PHE A 462 -18.29 -4.74 12.09
CA PHE A 462 -18.88 -5.93 12.72
C PHE A 462 -18.10 -7.16 12.26
N GLN A 463 -17.57 -7.93 13.20
CA GLN A 463 -16.70 -9.07 12.92
C GLN A 463 -17.38 -10.37 13.32
N ASP A 464 -17.39 -11.35 12.41
CA ASP A 464 -17.85 -12.71 12.67
C ASP A 464 -16.72 -13.68 12.25
N PHE A 465 -15.80 -13.96 13.19
CA PHE A 465 -14.68 -14.86 13.00
C PHE A 465 -14.96 -16.21 13.63
N ASP A 466 -14.62 -17.28 12.89
CA ASP A 466 -14.83 -18.65 13.37
C ASP A 466 -13.85 -18.99 14.49
N LYS A 467 -14.38 -19.08 15.72
CA LYS A 467 -13.61 -19.39 16.93
C LYS A 467 -12.88 -20.74 16.84
N SER A 468 -13.35 -21.67 16.01
CA SER A 468 -12.69 -22.98 15.86
C SER A 468 -11.42 -22.89 15.02
N VAL A 469 -11.33 -21.90 14.14
CA VAL A 469 -10.16 -21.63 13.28
C VAL A 469 -9.09 -20.88 14.07
N TRP A 470 -9.50 -19.86 14.84
CA TRP A 470 -8.60 -18.91 15.48
C TRP A 470 -8.28 -19.24 16.93
N ARG A 471 -8.72 -20.37 17.43
CA ARG A 471 -8.31 -20.85 18.76
C ARG A 471 -6.81 -21.11 18.76
N ASN A 472 -6.08 -20.30 19.50
CA ASN A 472 -4.75 -20.69 19.94
C ASN A 472 -4.89 -21.95 20.77
N THR A 473 -4.12 -22.98 20.49
CA THR A 473 -4.14 -24.30 21.13
C THR A 473 -3.87 -24.27 22.64
N SER A 474 -3.70 -23.09 23.22
CA SER A 474 -3.38 -22.88 24.64
C SER A 474 -4.45 -22.16 25.48
N ASP A 475 -5.48 -21.52 24.90
CA ASP A 475 -6.48 -20.79 25.70
C ASP A 475 -7.93 -20.89 25.18
N GLU A 476 -8.84 -21.22 26.09
CA GLU A 476 -10.22 -21.61 25.83
C GLU A 476 -11.21 -20.46 25.51
N LYS A 477 -10.77 -19.20 25.34
CA LYS A 477 -11.69 -18.04 25.26
C LYS A 477 -11.20 -16.91 24.32
N GLY A 478 -10.92 -17.20 23.06
CA GLY A 478 -10.75 -16.12 22.07
C GLY A 478 -12.11 -15.49 21.71
N GLU A 479 -12.40 -14.30 22.19
CA GLU A 479 -13.52 -13.49 21.73
C GLU A 479 -12.98 -12.26 21.00
N PHE A 480 -13.23 -12.19 19.68
CA PHE A 480 -12.93 -11.00 18.90
C PHE A 480 -14.03 -9.98 19.13
N SER A 481 -13.67 -8.74 19.46
CA SER A 481 -14.62 -7.65 19.59
C SER A 481 -14.77 -6.92 18.25
N ASP A 482 -15.95 -6.32 18.03
CA ASP A 482 -16.12 -5.38 16.93
C ASP A 482 -15.08 -4.26 17.00
N ALA A 483 -14.75 -3.68 15.86
CA ALA A 483 -13.76 -2.63 15.76
C ALA A 483 -14.38 -1.33 15.26
N TRP A 484 -13.89 -0.20 15.76
CA TRP A 484 -14.25 1.10 15.21
C TRP A 484 -13.04 2.04 15.14
N ARG A 485 -13.14 3.00 14.24
CA ARG A 485 -12.20 4.11 14.11
C ARG A 485 -12.95 5.43 13.92
N ALA A 486 -12.47 6.47 14.59
CA ALA A 486 -12.87 7.85 14.37
C ALA A 486 -11.59 8.68 14.18
N ALA A 487 -11.40 9.28 13.01
CA ALA A 487 -10.22 10.08 12.71
C ALA A 487 -10.64 11.46 12.20
N LEU A 488 -10.16 12.51 12.86
CA LEU A 488 -10.27 13.88 12.38
C LEU A 488 -8.93 14.31 11.79
N ASN A 489 -8.92 14.52 10.49
CA ASN A 489 -7.73 14.88 9.72
C ASN A 489 -7.78 16.34 9.32
N PHE A 490 -6.62 17.01 9.35
CA PHE A 490 -6.43 18.33 8.78
C PHE A 490 -5.30 18.25 7.75
N ARG A 491 -5.55 18.83 6.57
CA ARG A 491 -4.57 18.89 5.49
C ARG A 491 -4.51 20.28 4.90
N TYR A 492 -3.29 20.82 4.85
CA TYR A 492 -2.98 22.05 4.13
C TYR A 492 -2.00 21.73 3.00
N LYS A 493 -2.36 22.13 1.78
CA LYS A 493 -1.51 22.05 0.58
C LYS A 493 -1.03 23.45 0.20
N PHE A 494 0.20 23.61 -0.19
CA PHE A 494 0.78 24.90 -0.63
C PHE A 494 1.71 24.72 -1.81
#